data_f1dfae6c85b39770d77e8d9e744e78ec
#
_entry.id   f1dfae6c85b39770d77e8d9e744e78ec
#
_cell.length_a   1.000
_cell.length_b   1.000
_cell.length_c   1.000
_cell.angle_alpha   90.00
_cell.angle_beta   90.00
_cell.angle_gamma   90.00
#
_symmetry.space_group_name_H-M   'P 1'
#
loop_
_entity.id
_entity.type
_entity.pdbx_description
1 polymer ?
#
loop_
_entity_poly.entity_id
_entity_poly.type
_entity_poly.pdbx_seq_one_letter_code
_entity_poly.pdbx_strand_id
1 'polypeptide(L)'
;SLSGVEGKMFHPMALTVIIALASAMLLSVTFVPACVALLFRNGVEEKENRAMIGLRNGYQRLVKKAVDLRMVVVSLAVFVVLGSIFMASRLGSEFVPNLDEGDIAMHALRIPGTSLGQAISMQRTLEEKIRKMPEVERVFAKIGTADVATDAVPPSVADNFIILKPRDQWPDPGKSKAQVVEDLSAIVDTVPGSRYEFLQPIQMRFNELLAGVRAELAIKVFGDDF
;
A
#
# COMPACT_ATOMS: atom_id res chain seq x y z
N SER A 1 18.78 -3.18 -2.55
CA SER A 1 18.83 -1.78 -3.01
C SER A 1 17.66 -1.57 -3.97
N LEU A 2 16.76 -0.67 -3.62
CA LEU A 2 15.66 -0.27 -4.48
C LEU A 2 16.22 0.55 -5.66
N SER A 3 15.94 0.11 -6.89
CA SER A 3 16.34 0.78 -8.12
C SER A 3 15.09 1.30 -8.85
N GLY A 4 15.27 2.28 -9.75
CA GLY A 4 14.16 2.86 -10.49
C GLY A 4 13.39 3.97 -9.77
N VAL A 5 12.11 4.12 -10.07
CA VAL A 5 11.23 5.17 -9.53
C VAL A 5 11.04 5.00 -8.02
N GLU A 6 10.87 3.77 -7.56
CA GLU A 6 10.76 3.41 -6.14
C GLU A 6 12.00 3.88 -5.35
N GLY A 7 13.20 3.62 -5.88
CA GLY A 7 14.44 4.10 -5.26
C GLY A 7 14.48 5.61 -5.12
N LYS A 8 14.03 6.35 -6.13
CA LYS A 8 13.98 7.83 -6.10
C LYS A 8 13.01 8.37 -5.06
N MET A 9 11.87 7.71 -4.86
CA MET A 9 10.88 8.11 -3.85
C MET A 9 11.35 7.80 -2.41
N PHE A 10 11.93 6.61 -2.19
CA PHE A 10 12.30 6.16 -0.85
C PHE A 10 13.67 6.62 -0.39
N HIS A 11 14.58 6.99 -1.31
CA HIS A 11 15.91 7.43 -0.94
C HIS A 11 15.94 8.62 0.04
N PRO A 12 15.15 9.71 -0.17
CA PRO A 12 15.08 10.82 0.77
C PRO A 12 14.54 10.41 2.14
N MET A 13 13.51 9.55 2.17
CA MET A 13 12.92 9.03 3.42
C MET A 13 13.93 8.17 4.18
N ALA A 14 14.58 7.24 3.50
CA ALA A 14 15.60 6.37 4.10
C ALA A 14 16.76 7.20 4.66
N LEU A 15 17.23 8.21 3.92
CA LEU A 15 18.31 9.10 4.37
C LEU A 15 17.91 9.86 5.64
N THR A 16 16.70 10.40 5.69
CA THR A 16 16.17 11.11 6.87
C THR A 16 16.13 10.20 8.10
N VAL A 17 15.64 8.97 7.94
CA VAL A 17 15.59 7.98 9.03
C VAL A 17 17.00 7.61 9.50
N ILE A 18 17.92 7.35 8.57
CA ILE A 18 19.31 7.00 8.91
C ILE A 18 19.99 8.16 9.69
N ILE A 19 19.84 9.40 9.23
CA ILE A 19 20.41 10.57 9.93
C ILE A 19 19.78 10.73 11.31
N ALA A 20 18.45 10.57 11.44
CA ALA A 20 17.76 10.67 12.72
C ALA A 20 18.24 9.58 13.69
N LEU A 21 18.36 8.34 13.25
CA LEU A 21 18.88 7.24 14.07
C LEU A 21 20.35 7.44 14.46
N ALA A 22 21.19 7.87 13.54
CA ALA A 22 22.59 8.17 13.83
C ALA A 22 22.72 9.31 14.86
N SER A 23 21.92 10.37 14.71
CA SER A 23 21.87 11.49 15.67
C SER A 23 21.39 11.02 17.05
N ALA A 24 20.33 10.21 17.09
CA ALA A 24 19.82 9.65 18.33
C ALA A 24 20.86 8.76 19.03
N MET A 25 21.61 7.96 18.29
CA MET A 25 22.67 7.11 18.81
C MET A 25 23.82 7.97 19.39
N LEU A 26 24.25 9.00 18.69
CA LEU A 26 25.27 9.93 19.18
C LEU A 26 24.83 10.63 20.47
N LEU A 27 23.59 11.12 20.50
CA LEU A 27 23.02 11.76 21.69
C LEU A 27 22.89 10.77 22.85
N SER A 28 22.49 9.54 22.59
CA SER A 28 22.38 8.50 23.62
C SER A 28 23.73 8.20 24.30
N VAL A 29 24.82 8.18 23.54
CA VAL A 29 26.16 7.87 24.07
C VAL A 29 26.84 9.10 24.68
N THR A 30 26.52 10.31 24.25
CA THR A 30 27.15 11.55 24.71
C THR A 30 26.30 12.32 25.70
N PHE A 31 25.11 12.71 25.29
CA PHE A 31 24.26 13.62 26.05
C PHE A 31 23.65 12.93 27.28
N VAL A 32 23.19 11.68 27.14
CA VAL A 32 22.55 10.97 28.26
C VAL A 32 23.51 10.75 29.43
N PRO A 33 24.74 10.24 29.24
CA PRO A 33 25.69 10.09 30.33
C PRO A 33 26.09 11.45 30.95
N ALA A 34 26.26 12.50 30.12
CA ALA A 34 26.55 13.83 30.62
C ALA A 34 25.41 14.40 31.49
N CYS A 35 24.16 14.24 31.06
CA CYS A 35 22.99 14.62 31.86
C CYS A 35 22.91 13.83 33.17
N VAL A 36 23.13 12.53 33.13
CA VAL A 36 23.15 11.68 34.34
C VAL A 36 24.21 12.16 35.30
N ALA A 37 25.45 12.44 34.83
CA ALA A 37 26.53 12.93 35.65
C ALA A 37 26.22 14.29 36.29
N LEU A 38 25.53 15.18 35.55
CA LEU A 38 25.15 16.50 36.06
C LEU A 38 23.99 16.43 37.07
N LEU A 39 22.97 15.64 36.78
CA LEU A 39 21.76 15.51 37.61
C LEU A 39 22.03 14.74 38.90
N PHE A 40 22.88 13.75 38.85
CA PHE A 40 23.22 12.89 39.99
C PHE A 40 24.58 13.19 40.60
N ARG A 41 25.04 14.45 40.52
CA ARG A 41 26.34 14.90 41.02
C ARG A 41 26.56 14.62 42.51
N ASN A 42 25.48 14.59 43.30
CA ASN A 42 25.55 14.37 44.76
C ASN A 42 25.40 12.90 45.17
N GLY A 43 25.49 11.97 44.22
CA GLY A 43 25.25 10.55 44.47
C GLY A 43 23.76 10.23 44.57
N VAL A 44 23.42 8.97 44.36
CA VAL A 44 22.07 8.42 44.53
C VAL A 44 22.13 7.41 45.64
N GLU A 45 21.33 7.58 46.70
CA GLU A 45 21.15 6.52 47.66
C GLU A 45 20.46 5.33 46.99
N GLU A 46 21.15 4.21 46.87
CA GLU A 46 20.59 2.95 46.37
C GLU A 46 19.58 2.38 47.37
N LYS A 47 18.33 2.83 47.36
CA LYS A 47 17.23 2.14 48.01
C LYS A 47 16.74 1.00 47.13
N GLU A 48 17.25 -0.19 47.32
CA GLU A 48 16.73 -1.37 46.62
C GLU A 48 15.26 -1.61 47.00
N ASN A 49 14.34 -1.44 46.06
CA ASN A 49 12.95 -1.80 46.27
C ASN A 49 12.80 -3.32 46.30
N ARG A 50 12.03 -3.87 47.27
CA ARG A 50 11.75 -5.31 47.38
C ARG A 50 11.26 -5.95 46.10
N ALA A 51 10.47 -5.21 45.28
CA ALA A 51 10.02 -5.68 43.98
C ALA A 51 11.20 -5.84 43.00
N MET A 52 12.17 -4.92 43.02
CA MET A 52 13.36 -4.99 42.17
C MET A 52 14.28 -6.16 42.57
N ILE A 53 14.42 -6.44 43.88
CA ILE A 53 15.17 -7.61 44.36
C ILE A 53 14.53 -8.90 43.85
N GLY A 54 13.18 -9.00 43.92
CA GLY A 54 12.44 -10.16 43.43
C GLY A 54 12.64 -10.38 41.94
N LEU A 55 12.52 -9.30 41.13
CA LEU A 55 12.73 -9.31 39.70
C LEU A 55 14.17 -9.72 39.33
N ARG A 56 15.16 -9.15 40.01
CA ARG A 56 16.58 -9.46 39.81
C ARG A 56 16.87 -10.93 40.09
N ASN A 57 16.36 -11.46 41.20
CA ASN A 57 16.55 -12.87 41.56
C ASN A 57 15.85 -13.82 40.56
N GLY A 58 14.66 -13.46 40.07
CA GLY A 58 13.99 -14.19 39.02
C GLY A 58 14.78 -14.21 37.72
N TYR A 59 15.24 -13.04 37.28
CA TYR A 59 16.09 -12.89 36.09
C TYR A 59 17.40 -13.67 36.19
N GLN A 60 18.10 -13.59 37.32
CA GLN A 60 19.35 -14.34 37.54
C GLN A 60 19.14 -15.86 37.40
N ARG A 61 18.03 -16.40 37.94
CA ARG A 61 17.69 -17.82 37.78
C ARG A 61 17.43 -18.19 36.32
N LEU A 62 16.72 -17.32 35.58
CA LEU A 62 16.43 -17.53 34.18
C LEU A 62 17.72 -17.53 33.32
N VAL A 63 18.58 -16.53 33.55
CA VAL A 63 19.87 -16.42 32.86
C VAL A 63 20.76 -17.63 33.15
N LYS A 64 20.86 -18.03 34.43
CA LYS A 64 21.63 -19.22 34.81
C LYS A 64 21.14 -20.47 34.10
N LYS A 65 19.80 -20.73 34.08
CA LYS A 65 19.21 -21.83 33.31
C LYS A 65 19.49 -21.74 31.81
N ALA A 66 19.42 -20.55 31.24
CA ALA A 66 19.70 -20.34 29.80
C ALA A 66 21.17 -20.65 29.49
N VAL A 67 22.09 -20.26 30.36
CA VAL A 67 23.53 -20.56 30.19
C VAL A 67 23.81 -22.07 30.42
N ASP A 68 23.20 -22.68 31.40
CA ASP A 68 23.33 -24.12 31.66
C ASP A 68 22.79 -24.96 30.49
N LEU A 69 21.68 -24.49 29.87
CA LEU A 69 21.05 -25.11 28.71
C LEU A 69 21.46 -24.46 27.38
N ARG A 70 22.67 -23.90 27.33
CA ARG A 70 23.16 -23.11 26.15
C ARG A 70 22.94 -23.79 24.81
N MET A 71 23.14 -25.10 24.71
CA MET A 71 22.96 -25.83 23.45
C MET A 71 21.49 -25.85 23.01
N VAL A 72 20.56 -26.00 23.96
CA VAL A 72 19.12 -25.97 23.66
C VAL A 72 18.69 -24.59 23.25
N VAL A 73 19.17 -23.55 23.93
CA VAL A 73 18.85 -22.16 23.60
C VAL A 73 19.38 -21.79 22.21
N VAL A 74 20.62 -22.17 21.92
CA VAL A 74 21.22 -21.92 20.58
C VAL A 74 20.50 -22.71 19.50
N SER A 75 20.19 -24.00 19.74
CA SER A 75 19.46 -24.81 18.77
C SER A 75 18.06 -24.25 18.48
N LEU A 76 17.36 -23.80 19.53
CA LEU A 76 16.06 -23.16 19.40
C LEU A 76 16.15 -21.85 18.62
N ALA A 77 17.15 -21.02 18.92
CA ALA A 77 17.38 -19.78 18.19
C ALA A 77 17.65 -20.03 16.70
N VAL A 78 18.53 -21.00 16.38
CA VAL A 78 18.81 -21.40 15.00
C VAL A 78 17.54 -21.91 14.32
N PHE A 79 16.74 -22.73 14.98
CA PHE A 79 15.49 -23.25 14.44
C PHE A 79 14.49 -22.12 14.13
N VAL A 80 14.34 -21.15 15.05
CA VAL A 80 13.47 -19.98 14.85
C VAL A 80 13.97 -19.13 13.67
N VAL A 81 15.28 -18.90 13.57
CA VAL A 81 15.86 -18.13 12.46
C VAL A 81 15.65 -18.83 11.13
N LEU A 82 15.93 -20.12 11.04
CA LEU A 82 15.71 -20.91 9.83
C LEU A 82 14.23 -20.97 9.45
N GLY A 83 13.34 -21.15 10.43
CA GLY A 83 11.89 -21.09 10.23
C GLY A 83 11.42 -19.71 9.71
N SER A 84 11.98 -18.64 10.24
CA SER A 84 11.68 -17.27 9.79
C SER A 84 12.16 -17.02 8.35
N ILE A 85 13.36 -17.49 8.00
CA ILE A 85 13.89 -17.41 6.62
C ILE A 85 13.00 -18.21 5.67
N PHE A 86 12.60 -19.43 6.07
CA PHE A 86 11.70 -20.25 5.28
C PHE A 86 10.33 -19.58 5.10
N MET A 87 9.75 -19.01 6.15
CA MET A 87 8.51 -18.25 6.05
C MET A 87 8.67 -17.02 5.15
N ALA A 88 9.74 -16.26 5.33
CA ALA A 88 10.03 -15.08 4.51
C ALA A 88 10.17 -15.42 3.02
N SER A 89 10.75 -16.58 2.69
CA SER A 89 10.88 -17.04 1.28
C SER A 89 9.53 -17.42 0.63
N ARG A 90 8.49 -17.62 1.45
CA ARG A 90 7.12 -17.92 0.99
C ARG A 90 6.22 -16.68 0.95
N LEU A 91 6.63 -15.59 1.57
CA LEU A 91 5.92 -14.32 1.44
C LEU A 91 6.23 -13.71 0.07
N GLY A 92 5.17 -13.36 -0.67
CA GLY A 92 5.31 -12.53 -1.87
C GLY A 92 5.82 -11.14 -1.50
N SER A 93 6.56 -10.52 -2.40
CA SER A 93 6.97 -9.14 -2.27
C SER A 93 5.93 -8.23 -2.93
N GLU A 94 4.80 -7.99 -2.28
CA GLU A 94 3.90 -6.93 -2.71
C GLU A 94 4.41 -5.61 -2.11
N PHE A 95 4.74 -4.67 -2.99
CA PHE A 95 5.26 -3.36 -2.59
C PHE A 95 4.18 -2.48 -1.93
N VAL A 96 2.95 -2.58 -2.41
CA VAL A 96 1.77 -1.96 -1.82
C VAL A 96 0.75 -3.05 -1.58
N PRO A 97 0.35 -3.30 -0.32
CA PRO A 97 -0.72 -4.25 -0.06
C PRO A 97 -2.00 -3.77 -0.73
N ASN A 98 -2.70 -4.68 -1.39
CA ASN A 98 -4.03 -4.42 -1.95
C ASN A 98 -5.02 -4.14 -0.82
N LEU A 99 -5.11 -2.87 -0.43
CA LEU A 99 -6.12 -2.41 0.51
C LEU A 99 -7.47 -2.34 -0.20
N ASP A 100 -8.52 -2.85 0.44
CA ASP A 100 -9.88 -2.62 -0.07
C ASP A 100 -10.26 -1.16 0.18
N GLU A 101 -10.28 -0.37 -0.90
CA GLU A 101 -10.58 1.06 -0.87
C GLU A 101 -12.10 1.35 -0.77
N GLY A 102 -12.93 0.31 -0.74
CA GLY A 102 -14.39 0.45 -0.72
C GLY A 102 -14.98 0.71 -2.11
N ASP A 103 -14.39 1.61 -2.87
CA ASP A 103 -14.84 2.04 -4.19
C ASP A 103 -14.14 1.30 -5.34
N ILE A 104 -14.67 1.47 -6.57
CA ILE A 104 -14.13 0.86 -7.79
C ILE A 104 -13.73 1.96 -8.76
N ALA A 105 -12.51 1.86 -9.30
CA ALA A 105 -12.08 2.61 -10.47
C ALA A 105 -12.15 1.70 -11.69
N MET A 106 -12.50 2.28 -12.84
CA MET A 106 -12.58 1.54 -14.09
C MET A 106 -12.07 2.41 -15.25
N HIS A 107 -11.11 1.91 -15.98
CA HIS A 107 -10.72 2.49 -17.27
C HIS A 107 -11.68 2.05 -18.36
N ALA A 108 -12.16 3.01 -19.15
CA ALA A 108 -12.85 2.72 -20.40
C ALA A 108 -11.94 3.16 -21.56
N LEU A 109 -11.41 2.17 -22.26
CA LEU A 109 -10.49 2.35 -23.39
C LEU A 109 -11.26 2.20 -24.71
N ARG A 110 -11.43 3.28 -25.42
CA ARG A 110 -12.12 3.36 -26.71
C ARG A 110 -11.12 3.27 -27.85
N ILE A 111 -11.62 3.17 -29.07
CA ILE A 111 -10.80 3.17 -30.28
C ILE A 111 -10.03 4.50 -30.35
N PRO A 112 -8.71 4.47 -30.61
CA PRO A 112 -7.92 5.68 -30.83
C PRO A 112 -8.53 6.57 -31.92
N GLY A 113 -8.56 7.89 -31.68
CA GLY A 113 -9.23 8.81 -32.58
C GLY A 113 -10.71 9.09 -32.32
N THR A 114 -11.29 8.43 -31.28
CA THR A 114 -12.66 8.78 -30.84
C THR A 114 -12.73 10.26 -30.46
N SER A 115 -13.68 11.00 -31.06
CA SER A 115 -13.89 12.42 -30.75
C SER A 115 -14.46 12.59 -29.33
N LEU A 116 -14.24 13.78 -28.74
CA LEU A 116 -14.78 14.06 -27.39
C LEU A 116 -16.30 13.96 -27.35
N GLY A 117 -17.01 14.44 -28.37
CA GLY A 117 -18.47 14.32 -28.42
C GLY A 117 -18.96 12.87 -28.44
N GLN A 118 -18.30 12.03 -29.25
CA GLN A 118 -18.61 10.59 -29.27
C GLN A 118 -18.28 9.93 -27.94
N ALA A 119 -17.12 10.27 -27.33
CA ALA A 119 -16.72 9.74 -26.03
C ALA A 119 -17.72 10.07 -24.92
N ILE A 120 -18.24 11.32 -24.91
CA ILE A 120 -19.27 11.76 -23.95
C ILE A 120 -20.58 10.98 -24.17
N SER A 121 -21.01 10.78 -25.42
CA SER A 121 -22.23 10.01 -25.71
C SER A 121 -22.13 8.57 -25.24
N MET A 122 -21.00 7.90 -25.53
CA MET A 122 -20.72 6.53 -25.05
C MET A 122 -20.68 6.47 -23.53
N GLN A 123 -20.07 7.46 -22.90
CA GLN A 123 -19.94 7.55 -21.45
C GLN A 123 -21.32 7.67 -20.77
N ARG A 124 -22.22 8.50 -21.29
CA ARG A 124 -23.58 8.62 -20.76
C ARG A 124 -24.33 7.29 -20.76
N THR A 125 -24.26 6.57 -21.88
CA THR A 125 -24.88 5.24 -21.98
C THR A 125 -24.31 4.26 -20.97
N LEU A 126 -22.99 4.30 -20.75
CA LEU A 126 -22.29 3.48 -19.77
C LEU A 126 -22.75 3.80 -18.34
N GLU A 127 -22.73 5.07 -17.97
CA GLU A 127 -23.13 5.54 -16.64
C GLU A 127 -24.61 5.23 -16.33
N GLU A 128 -25.51 5.36 -17.31
CA GLU A 128 -26.93 5.01 -17.17
C GLU A 128 -27.13 3.53 -16.83
N LYS A 129 -26.28 2.65 -17.39
CA LYS A 129 -26.34 1.23 -17.10
C LYS A 129 -25.75 0.92 -15.71
N ILE A 130 -24.61 1.50 -15.36
CA ILE A 130 -23.96 1.29 -14.06
C ILE A 130 -24.85 1.80 -12.91
N ARG A 131 -25.50 2.95 -13.08
CA ARG A 131 -26.41 3.51 -12.06
C ARG A 131 -27.62 2.64 -11.74
N LYS A 132 -27.95 1.66 -12.57
CA LYS A 132 -29.03 0.72 -12.29
C LYS A 132 -28.66 -0.36 -11.28
N MET A 133 -27.37 -0.50 -10.97
CA MET A 133 -26.93 -1.44 -9.94
C MET A 133 -27.30 -0.92 -8.56
N PRO A 134 -27.95 -1.74 -7.73
CA PRO A 134 -28.43 -1.31 -6.42
C PRO A 134 -27.29 -0.99 -5.43
N GLU A 135 -26.11 -1.58 -5.61
CA GLU A 135 -24.92 -1.34 -4.80
C GLU A 135 -24.26 0.00 -5.10
N VAL A 136 -24.52 0.59 -6.28
CA VAL A 136 -23.89 1.84 -6.72
C VAL A 136 -24.63 3.03 -6.14
N GLU A 137 -23.90 3.92 -5.48
CA GLU A 137 -24.40 5.22 -5.01
C GLU A 137 -24.29 6.26 -6.13
N ARG A 138 -23.10 6.31 -6.75
CA ARG A 138 -22.76 7.35 -7.73
C ARG A 138 -21.71 6.85 -8.71
N VAL A 139 -21.81 7.28 -9.96
CA VAL A 139 -20.78 7.07 -10.97
C VAL A 139 -20.49 8.40 -11.68
N PHE A 140 -19.23 8.66 -11.91
CA PHE A 140 -18.76 9.81 -12.71
C PHE A 140 -17.45 9.44 -13.40
N ALA A 141 -17.13 10.17 -14.46
CA ALA A 141 -15.92 9.93 -15.22
C ALA A 141 -15.19 11.22 -15.59
N LYS A 142 -13.87 11.10 -15.68
CA LYS A 142 -12.97 12.08 -16.28
C LYS A 142 -12.67 11.62 -17.70
N ILE A 143 -12.92 12.49 -18.71
CA ILE A 143 -12.66 12.22 -20.13
C ILE A 143 -11.77 13.32 -20.68
N GLY A 144 -10.68 12.93 -21.33
CA GLY A 144 -9.78 13.89 -21.95
C GLY A 144 -8.93 14.69 -20.96
N THR A 145 -8.26 15.71 -21.47
CA THR A 145 -7.34 16.57 -20.73
C THR A 145 -8.06 17.81 -20.20
N ALA A 146 -7.80 18.19 -18.94
CA ALA A 146 -8.27 19.45 -18.38
C ALA A 146 -7.53 20.65 -19.00
N ASP A 147 -8.10 21.87 -18.87
CA ASP A 147 -7.49 23.11 -19.37
C ASP A 147 -6.08 23.35 -18.77
N VAL A 148 -5.89 22.97 -17.51
CA VAL A 148 -4.57 22.90 -16.88
C VAL A 148 -4.10 21.46 -16.95
N ALA A 149 -3.27 21.16 -17.95
CA ALA A 149 -2.82 19.80 -18.26
C ALA A 149 -1.78 19.30 -17.25
N THR A 150 -2.24 18.82 -16.12
CA THR A 150 -1.39 18.02 -15.20
C THR A 150 -1.30 16.56 -15.64
N ASP A 151 -2.23 16.11 -16.48
CA ASP A 151 -2.36 14.75 -16.97
C ASP A 151 -3.01 14.76 -18.36
N ALA A 152 -2.19 14.55 -19.38
CA ALA A 152 -2.62 14.56 -20.78
C ALA A 152 -3.25 13.22 -21.15
N VAL A 153 -4.57 13.17 -21.22
CA VAL A 153 -5.35 11.95 -21.54
C VAL A 153 -6.14 12.17 -22.84
N PRO A 154 -6.01 11.29 -23.84
CA PRO A 154 -6.79 11.43 -25.08
C PRO A 154 -8.29 11.19 -24.80
N PRO A 155 -9.21 11.77 -25.61
CA PRO A 155 -10.65 11.56 -25.46
C PRO A 155 -11.10 10.09 -25.56
N SER A 156 -10.26 9.24 -26.15
CA SER A 156 -10.50 7.79 -26.23
C SER A 156 -10.37 7.06 -24.91
N VAL A 157 -9.84 7.70 -23.86
CA VAL A 157 -9.68 7.12 -22.53
C VAL A 157 -10.58 7.86 -21.55
N ALA A 158 -11.28 7.11 -20.70
CA ALA A 158 -12.03 7.66 -19.58
C ALA A 158 -11.71 6.91 -18.27
N ASP A 159 -11.44 7.70 -17.24
CA ASP A 159 -11.28 7.21 -15.88
C ASP A 159 -12.63 7.31 -15.16
N ASN A 160 -13.24 6.17 -14.89
CA ASN A 160 -14.53 6.09 -14.21
C ASN A 160 -14.31 5.82 -12.73
N PHE A 161 -15.06 6.52 -11.88
CA PHE A 161 -15.10 6.32 -10.44
C PHE A 161 -16.51 5.88 -10.06
N ILE A 162 -16.62 4.69 -9.52
CA ILE A 162 -17.87 4.05 -9.13
C ILE A 162 -17.87 3.98 -7.61
N ILE A 163 -18.64 4.87 -7.00
CA ILE A 163 -18.79 4.97 -5.55
C ILE A 163 -19.88 4.00 -5.14
N LEU A 164 -19.52 3.11 -4.22
CA LEU A 164 -20.44 2.11 -3.69
C LEU A 164 -21.17 2.65 -2.45
N LYS A 165 -22.40 2.21 -2.26
CA LYS A 165 -23.15 2.47 -1.02
C LYS A 165 -22.49 1.74 0.15
N PRO A 166 -22.71 2.21 1.40
CA PRO A 166 -22.39 1.44 2.58
C PRO A 166 -22.99 0.03 2.53
N ARG A 167 -22.26 -0.98 3.00
CA ARG A 167 -22.66 -2.40 2.87
C ARG A 167 -24.00 -2.74 3.49
N ASP A 168 -24.39 -2.04 4.53
CA ASP A 168 -25.70 -2.15 5.19
C ASP A 168 -26.89 -1.75 4.30
N GLN A 169 -26.63 -0.99 3.23
CA GLN A 169 -27.64 -0.55 2.25
C GLN A 169 -27.65 -1.42 0.98
N TRP A 170 -26.82 -2.45 0.92
CA TRP A 170 -26.81 -3.38 -0.21
C TRP A 170 -27.98 -4.36 -0.09
N PRO A 171 -28.58 -4.81 -1.22
CA PRO A 171 -29.62 -5.86 -1.19
C PRO A 171 -29.14 -7.15 -0.52
N ASP A 172 -27.86 -7.47 -0.71
CA ASP A 172 -27.16 -8.55 -0.04
C ASP A 172 -25.87 -8.01 0.59
N PRO A 173 -25.86 -7.73 1.92
CA PRO A 173 -24.67 -7.26 2.63
C PRO A 173 -23.50 -8.26 2.64
N GLY A 174 -23.77 -9.55 2.39
CA GLY A 174 -22.79 -10.62 2.31
C GLY A 174 -22.04 -10.69 0.96
N LYS A 175 -22.55 -10.01 -0.07
CA LYS A 175 -21.96 -9.98 -1.41
C LYS A 175 -20.53 -9.41 -1.36
N SER A 176 -19.56 -10.12 -1.93
CA SER A 176 -18.18 -9.67 -1.97
C SER A 176 -17.98 -8.57 -3.01
N LYS A 177 -16.95 -7.72 -2.83
CA LYS A 177 -16.57 -6.72 -3.84
C LYS A 177 -16.21 -7.36 -5.18
N ALA A 178 -15.57 -8.52 -5.15
CA ALA A 178 -15.26 -9.28 -6.37
C ALA A 178 -16.53 -9.65 -7.17
N GLN A 179 -17.59 -10.06 -6.50
CA GLN A 179 -18.88 -10.32 -7.15
C GLN A 179 -19.52 -9.05 -7.72
N VAL A 180 -19.38 -7.90 -7.04
CA VAL A 180 -19.84 -6.61 -7.58
C VAL A 180 -19.04 -6.24 -8.84
N VAL A 181 -17.73 -6.47 -8.86
CA VAL A 181 -16.90 -6.25 -10.06
C VAL A 181 -17.27 -7.19 -11.19
N GLU A 182 -17.61 -8.45 -10.90
CA GLU A 182 -18.09 -9.41 -11.90
C GLU A 182 -19.42 -8.98 -12.51
N ASP A 183 -20.37 -8.55 -11.71
CA ASP A 183 -21.65 -8.01 -12.18
C ASP A 183 -21.47 -6.73 -13.00
N LEU A 184 -20.57 -5.84 -12.55
CA LEU A 184 -20.19 -4.64 -13.32
C LEU A 184 -19.59 -5.02 -14.68
N SER A 185 -18.68 -6.01 -14.71
CA SER A 185 -18.09 -6.50 -15.96
C SER A 185 -19.16 -7.00 -16.92
N ALA A 186 -20.10 -7.80 -16.43
CA ALA A 186 -21.22 -8.28 -17.25
C ALA A 186 -22.08 -7.15 -17.81
N ILE A 187 -22.30 -6.07 -17.05
CA ILE A 187 -23.07 -4.91 -17.51
C ILE A 187 -22.31 -4.11 -18.56
N VAL A 188 -21.01 -3.80 -18.31
CA VAL A 188 -20.23 -2.96 -19.21
C VAL A 188 -19.90 -3.67 -20.52
N ASP A 189 -19.78 -4.99 -20.53
CA ASP A 189 -19.59 -5.80 -21.73
C ASP A 189 -20.79 -5.72 -22.70
N THR A 190 -21.96 -5.31 -22.19
CA THR A 190 -23.12 -5.01 -23.05
C THR A 190 -23.02 -3.66 -23.76
N VAL A 191 -21.98 -2.83 -23.48
CA VAL A 191 -21.75 -1.53 -24.11
C VAL A 191 -20.62 -1.68 -25.14
N PRO A 192 -20.93 -1.68 -26.43
CA PRO A 192 -19.91 -1.91 -27.46
C PRO A 192 -18.97 -0.72 -27.60
N GLY A 193 -17.77 -0.98 -28.14
CA GLY A 193 -16.83 0.06 -28.56
C GLY A 193 -15.83 0.51 -27.51
N SER A 194 -15.79 -0.15 -26.35
CA SER A 194 -14.79 0.09 -25.31
C SER A 194 -14.25 -1.23 -24.75
N ARG A 195 -13.03 -1.21 -24.26
CA ARG A 195 -12.49 -2.21 -23.35
C ARG A 195 -12.50 -1.62 -21.95
N TYR A 196 -12.76 -2.47 -20.97
CA TYR A 196 -12.87 -2.05 -19.58
C TYR A 196 -11.82 -2.77 -18.73
N GLU A 197 -11.19 -2.03 -17.84
CA GLU A 197 -10.22 -2.53 -16.88
C GLU A 197 -10.62 -2.04 -15.49
N PHE A 198 -10.76 -2.96 -14.54
CA PHE A 198 -11.18 -2.65 -13.18
C PHE A 198 -9.99 -2.57 -12.26
N LEU A 199 -9.95 -1.51 -11.48
CA LEU A 199 -8.91 -1.17 -10.53
C LEU A 199 -9.55 -0.57 -9.27
N GLN A 200 -8.69 -0.08 -8.39
CA GLN A 200 -9.13 0.74 -7.24
C GLN A 200 -8.60 2.17 -7.42
N PRO A 201 -9.29 3.19 -6.89
CA PRO A 201 -8.93 4.60 -7.14
C PRO A 201 -7.50 4.99 -6.75
N ILE A 202 -7.05 4.59 -5.55
CA ILE A 202 -5.69 4.88 -5.07
C ILE A 202 -4.68 4.00 -5.80
N GLN A 203 -4.98 2.70 -6.00
CA GLN A 203 -4.14 1.77 -6.75
C GLN A 203 -3.88 2.27 -8.17
N MET A 204 -4.92 2.76 -8.87
CA MET A 204 -4.81 3.33 -10.20
C MET A 204 -3.83 4.51 -10.22
N ARG A 205 -3.97 5.43 -9.27
CA ARG A 205 -3.10 6.60 -9.15
C ARG A 205 -1.67 6.23 -8.78
N PHE A 206 -1.53 5.22 -7.94
CA PHE A 206 -0.22 4.73 -7.50
C PHE A 206 0.55 4.07 -8.65
N ASN A 207 -0.12 3.22 -9.45
CA ASN A 207 0.45 2.59 -10.63
C ASN A 207 0.92 3.64 -11.65
N GLU A 208 0.11 4.67 -11.88
CA GLU A 208 0.47 5.79 -12.76
C GLU A 208 1.73 6.51 -12.29
N LEU A 209 1.84 6.81 -11.02
CA LEU A 209 3.01 7.50 -10.45
C LEU A 209 4.28 6.65 -10.45
N LEU A 210 4.15 5.33 -10.23
CA LEU A 210 5.30 4.42 -10.17
C LEU A 210 5.78 3.96 -11.54
N ALA A 211 4.87 3.53 -12.38
CA ALA A 211 5.19 2.88 -13.67
C ALA A 211 4.94 3.78 -14.89
N GLY A 212 4.29 4.93 -14.70
CA GLY A 212 3.85 5.81 -15.78
C GLY A 212 2.74 5.19 -16.64
N VAL A 213 2.12 4.11 -16.16
CA VAL A 213 0.96 3.46 -16.75
C VAL A 213 -0.05 3.16 -15.65
N ARG A 214 -1.33 3.14 -16.01
CA ARG A 214 -2.43 2.98 -15.06
C ARG A 214 -2.76 1.52 -14.79
N ALA A 215 -2.40 0.64 -15.74
CA ALA A 215 -2.61 -0.79 -15.69
C ALA A 215 -1.56 -1.51 -14.83
N GLU A 216 -1.91 -2.69 -14.33
CA GLU A 216 -0.97 -3.55 -13.59
C GLU A 216 0.14 -4.11 -14.50
N LEU A 217 -0.14 -4.28 -15.77
CA LEU A 217 0.81 -4.77 -16.78
C LEU A 217 0.84 -3.84 -17.98
N ALA A 218 2.04 -3.39 -18.37
CA ALA A 218 2.25 -2.63 -19.57
C ALA A 218 3.34 -3.25 -20.45
N ILE A 219 3.03 -3.45 -21.73
CA ILE A 219 4.00 -3.88 -22.74
C ILE A 219 4.40 -2.67 -23.55
N LYS A 220 5.65 -2.24 -23.43
CA LYS A 220 6.22 -1.14 -24.23
C LYS A 220 7.00 -1.73 -25.39
N VAL A 221 6.59 -1.40 -26.60
CA VAL A 221 7.30 -1.79 -27.83
C VAL A 221 8.09 -0.56 -28.31
N PHE A 222 9.37 -0.74 -28.55
CA PHE A 222 10.26 0.29 -29.08
C PHE A 222 10.69 -0.13 -30.49
N GLY A 223 10.66 0.81 -31.44
CA GLY A 223 11.11 0.60 -32.81
C GLY A 223 11.26 1.96 -33.52
N ASP A 224 12.03 1.96 -34.61
CA ASP A 224 12.25 3.17 -35.42
C ASP A 224 11.06 3.45 -36.36
N ASP A 225 10.22 2.44 -36.63
CA ASP A 225 8.99 2.52 -37.44
C ASP A 225 7.81 1.87 -36.68
N PHE A 226 6.63 2.50 -36.80
CA PHE A 226 5.36 2.03 -36.26
C PHE A 226 4.41 1.57 -37.36
#